data_db0f5db168456c79d70199cfe7e3e3e8
#
_entry.id   db0f5db168456c79d70199cfe7e3e3e8
#
_cell.length_a   1.000
_cell.length_b   1.000
_cell.length_c   1.000
_cell.angle_alpha   90.00
_cell.angle_beta   90.00
_cell.angle_gamma   90.00
#
_symmetry.space_group_name_H-M   'P 1'
#
loop_
_entity.id
_entity.type
_entity.pdbx_description
1 polymer ?
#
loop_
_entity_poly.entity_id
_entity_poly.type
_entity_poly.pdbx_seq_one_letter_code
_entity_poly.pdbx_strand_id
1 'polypeptide(L)'
;MSGLRIGLRKRLALDLFSDLYAAKVREHRLDALFWECTLRCNLSCRHFGSDCRVDPGVRDMPIEDFLKVLDEEVTPHVDPAQVLVIFSGGEVLVRPDLERAGAEVTRRGYAWGMVTNGLGLTE
;
A
#
# COMPACT_ATOMS: atom_id res chain seq x y z
N MET A 1 11.17 -27.16 30.95
CA MET A 1 10.63 -26.11 30.08
C MET A 1 10.40 -24.84 30.91
N SER A 2 11.34 -23.90 30.91
CA SER A 2 11.21 -22.66 31.69
C SER A 2 10.26 -21.71 30.95
N GLY A 3 9.01 -21.61 31.43
CA GLY A 3 8.07 -20.65 30.93
C GLY A 3 8.60 -19.22 31.16
N LEU A 4 8.69 -18.44 30.09
CA LEU A 4 9.06 -17.02 30.13
C LEU A 4 8.08 -16.29 31.05
N ARG A 5 8.49 -15.95 32.28
CA ARG A 5 7.67 -15.17 33.22
C ARG A 5 7.69 -13.70 32.76
N ILE A 6 6.68 -13.29 32.02
CA ILE A 6 6.49 -11.89 31.66
C ILE A 6 6.15 -11.10 32.93
N GLY A 7 6.95 -10.07 33.23
CA GLY A 7 6.70 -9.19 34.37
C GLY A 7 5.35 -8.46 34.25
N LEU A 8 4.74 -8.11 35.41
CA LEU A 8 3.41 -7.50 35.50
C LEU A 8 3.24 -6.27 34.57
N ARG A 9 4.24 -5.38 34.53
CA ARG A 9 4.22 -4.19 33.66
C ARG A 9 4.09 -4.55 32.19
N LYS A 10 4.83 -5.56 31.72
CA LYS A 10 4.75 -6.03 30.31
C LYS A 10 3.41 -6.66 30.02
N ARG A 11 2.84 -7.37 30.98
CA ARG A 11 1.53 -8.01 30.85
C ARG A 11 0.44 -6.95 30.72
N LEU A 12 0.42 -5.94 31.58
CA LEU A 12 -0.53 -4.82 31.51
C LEU A 12 -0.40 -4.03 30.21
N ALA A 13 0.85 -3.81 29.74
CA ALA A 13 1.09 -3.13 28.46
C ALA A 13 0.56 -3.94 27.28
N LEU A 14 0.73 -5.27 27.28
CA LEU A 14 0.20 -6.15 26.24
C LEU A 14 -1.33 -6.21 26.27
N ASP A 15 -1.94 -6.27 27.45
CA ASP A 15 -3.40 -6.28 27.60
C ASP A 15 -3.99 -4.97 27.07
N LEU A 16 -3.43 -3.81 27.49
CA LEU A 16 -3.84 -2.50 26.98
C LEU A 16 -3.67 -2.37 25.46
N PHE A 17 -2.54 -2.83 24.93
CA PHE A 17 -2.29 -2.84 23.50
C PHE A 17 -3.31 -3.71 22.76
N SER A 18 -3.62 -4.88 23.29
CA SER A 18 -4.63 -5.79 22.73
C SER A 18 -6.01 -5.14 22.68
N ASP A 19 -6.42 -4.45 23.74
CA ASP A 19 -7.72 -3.78 23.82
C ASP A 19 -7.79 -2.60 22.84
N LEU A 20 -6.73 -1.78 22.76
CA LEU A 20 -6.64 -0.68 21.82
C LEU A 20 -6.66 -1.18 20.35
N TYR A 21 -5.93 -2.26 20.09
CA TYR A 21 -5.91 -2.87 18.77
C TYR A 21 -7.29 -3.45 18.39
N ALA A 22 -7.95 -4.15 19.33
CA ALA A 22 -9.29 -4.67 19.12
C ALA A 22 -10.32 -3.56 18.86
N ALA A 23 -10.21 -2.42 19.56
CA ALA A 23 -11.04 -1.24 19.30
C ALA A 23 -10.80 -0.68 17.90
N LYS A 24 -9.53 -0.51 17.50
CA LYS A 24 -9.14 -0.03 16.17
C LYS A 24 -9.66 -0.95 15.04
N VAL A 25 -9.56 -2.27 15.23
CA VAL A 25 -10.08 -3.26 14.25
C VAL A 25 -11.60 -3.16 14.09
N ARG A 26 -12.34 -2.84 15.15
CA ARG A 26 -13.79 -2.68 15.08
C ARG A 26 -14.24 -1.44 14.31
N GLU A 27 -13.41 -0.42 14.23
CA GLU A 27 -13.72 0.81 13.49
C GLU A 27 -13.66 0.61 11.97
N HIS A 28 -12.99 -0.45 11.49
CA HIS A 28 -12.80 -0.74 10.05
C HIS A 28 -12.31 0.47 9.24
N ARG A 29 -11.42 1.28 9.84
CA ARG A 29 -10.87 2.45 9.15
C ARG A 29 -10.00 2.01 7.98
N LEU A 30 -10.09 2.76 6.89
CA LEU A 30 -9.16 2.66 5.77
C LEU A 30 -7.90 3.46 6.12
N ASP A 31 -6.83 2.77 6.54
CA ASP A 31 -5.53 3.39 6.84
C ASP A 31 -4.56 3.27 5.66
N ALA A 32 -4.73 2.27 4.79
CA ALA A 32 -3.89 2.06 3.61
C ALA A 32 -4.71 1.53 2.43
N LEU A 33 -4.46 2.08 1.26
CA LEU A 33 -5.03 1.67 -0.01
C LEU A 33 -3.91 1.23 -0.95
N PHE A 34 -3.92 -0.05 -1.33
CA PHE A 34 -2.96 -0.57 -2.31
C PHE A 34 -3.52 -0.44 -3.72
N TRP A 35 -2.76 0.17 -4.59
CA TRP A 35 -3.01 0.16 -6.02
C TRP A 35 -1.97 -0.70 -6.73
N GLU A 36 -2.37 -1.89 -7.17
CA GLU A 36 -1.56 -2.75 -8.02
C GLU A 36 -1.57 -2.17 -9.45
N CYS A 37 -0.69 -1.20 -9.67
CA CYS A 37 -0.76 -0.30 -10.81
C CYS A 37 -0.18 -0.89 -12.10
N THR A 38 0.58 -2.00 -12.01
CA THR A 38 1.16 -2.71 -13.15
C THR A 38 1.48 -4.16 -12.81
N LEU A 39 1.32 -5.06 -13.76
CA LEU A 39 1.84 -6.43 -13.69
C LEU A 39 3.19 -6.57 -14.41
N ARG A 40 3.69 -5.49 -15.03
CA ARG A 40 5.02 -5.50 -15.64
C ARG A 40 6.10 -5.49 -14.58
N CYS A 41 7.14 -6.28 -14.79
CA CYS A 41 8.30 -6.34 -13.89
C CYS A 41 9.57 -6.63 -14.68
N ASN A 42 10.67 -6.00 -14.29
CA ASN A 42 12.00 -6.23 -14.83
C ASN A 42 12.75 -7.39 -14.14
N LEU A 43 12.10 -8.06 -13.17
CA LEU A 43 12.58 -9.25 -12.48
C LEU A 43 11.58 -10.40 -12.62
N SER A 44 12.09 -11.63 -12.53
CA SER A 44 11.29 -12.86 -12.46
C SER A 44 11.53 -13.54 -11.11
N CYS A 45 10.76 -13.14 -10.11
CA CYS A 45 10.87 -13.67 -8.75
C CYS A 45 10.13 -15.00 -8.60
N ARG A 46 10.81 -16.05 -8.11
CA ARG A 46 10.21 -17.38 -7.92
C ARG A 46 9.14 -17.44 -6.82
N HIS A 47 9.11 -16.45 -5.93
CA HIS A 47 8.25 -16.43 -4.74
C HIS A 47 7.22 -15.28 -4.78
N PHE A 48 6.99 -14.69 -5.94
CA PHE A 48 6.02 -13.61 -6.05
C PHE A 48 4.60 -14.18 -6.19
N GLY A 49 3.66 -13.62 -5.44
CA GLY A 49 2.26 -14.09 -5.45
C GLY A 49 1.47 -13.70 -6.70
N SER A 50 1.90 -12.65 -7.42
CA SER A 50 1.28 -12.19 -8.66
C SER A 50 2.11 -12.63 -9.88
N ASP A 51 1.44 -12.91 -11.01
CA ASP A 51 2.09 -13.33 -12.26
C ASP A 51 2.72 -12.13 -13.00
N CYS A 52 3.70 -11.51 -12.35
CA CYS A 52 4.40 -10.33 -12.87
C CYS A 52 5.49 -10.74 -13.85
N ARG A 53 5.49 -10.14 -15.04
CA ARG A 53 6.40 -10.44 -16.15
C ARG A 53 6.83 -9.17 -16.89
N VAL A 54 7.83 -9.28 -17.76
CA VAL A 54 8.23 -8.20 -18.68
C VAL A 54 7.05 -7.80 -19.59
N ASP A 55 6.32 -8.79 -20.09
CA ASP A 55 5.07 -8.59 -20.84
C ASP A 55 4.00 -9.54 -20.30
N PRO A 56 3.13 -9.07 -19.38
CA PRO A 56 2.08 -9.89 -18.80
C PRO A 56 0.87 -10.09 -19.73
N GLY A 57 0.85 -9.46 -20.92
CA GLY A 57 -0.29 -9.50 -21.84
C GLY A 57 -1.52 -8.71 -21.36
N VAL A 58 -1.40 -8.01 -20.21
CA VAL A 58 -2.45 -7.20 -19.61
C VAL A 58 -1.99 -5.74 -19.59
N ARG A 59 -2.89 -4.84 -19.97
CA ARG A 59 -2.59 -3.40 -19.93
C ARG A 59 -2.62 -2.88 -18.50
N ASP A 60 -1.74 -1.94 -18.21
CA ASP A 60 -1.82 -1.17 -16.97
C ASP A 60 -3.15 -0.38 -16.93
N MET A 61 -3.75 -0.28 -15.75
CA MET A 61 -4.88 0.63 -15.54
C MET A 61 -4.41 2.07 -15.79
N PRO A 62 -5.13 2.86 -16.62
CA PRO A 62 -4.86 4.29 -16.76
C PRO A 62 -4.93 5.01 -15.42
N ILE A 63 -4.08 6.00 -15.23
CA ILE A 63 -4.09 6.81 -13.99
C ILE A 63 -5.46 7.45 -13.79
N GLU A 64 -6.08 7.91 -14.85
CA GLU A 64 -7.38 8.58 -14.84
C GLU A 64 -8.47 7.71 -14.23
N ASP A 65 -8.45 6.40 -14.53
CA ASP A 65 -9.41 5.44 -13.97
C ASP A 65 -9.19 5.24 -12.47
N PHE A 66 -7.93 5.13 -12.04
CA PHE A 66 -7.60 5.06 -10.62
C PHE A 66 -7.99 6.34 -9.87
N LEU A 67 -7.67 7.51 -10.44
CA LEU A 67 -8.03 8.79 -9.83
C LEU A 67 -9.54 8.99 -9.73
N LYS A 68 -10.28 8.52 -10.73
CA LYS A 68 -11.75 8.53 -10.70
C LYS A 68 -12.28 7.67 -9.54
N VAL A 69 -11.77 6.46 -9.36
CA VAL A 69 -12.15 5.61 -8.22
C VAL A 69 -11.79 6.30 -6.89
N LEU A 70 -10.61 6.91 -6.82
CA LEU A 70 -10.18 7.63 -5.62
C LEU A 70 -11.11 8.80 -5.29
N ASP A 71 -11.50 9.59 -6.30
CA ASP A 71 -12.34 10.77 -6.14
C ASP A 71 -13.81 10.41 -5.84
N GLU A 72 -14.37 9.41 -6.54
CA GLU A 72 -15.79 9.08 -6.47
C GLU A 72 -16.12 8.06 -5.37
N GLU A 73 -15.24 7.09 -5.12
CA GLU A 73 -15.55 5.95 -4.25
C GLU A 73 -14.79 5.98 -2.91
N VAL A 74 -13.62 6.63 -2.84
CA VAL A 74 -12.81 6.60 -1.62
C VAL A 74 -12.92 7.91 -0.85
N THR A 75 -12.60 9.03 -1.50
CA THR A 75 -12.56 10.37 -0.87
C THR A 75 -13.86 10.77 -0.15
N PRO A 76 -15.07 10.42 -0.62
CA PRO A 76 -16.29 10.74 0.10
C PRO A 76 -16.44 10.07 1.48
N HIS A 77 -15.68 9.02 1.73
CA HIS A 77 -15.84 8.17 2.92
C HIS A 77 -14.66 8.26 3.89
N VAL A 78 -13.58 8.96 3.54
CA VAL A 78 -12.35 9.02 4.34
C VAL A 78 -11.80 10.44 4.42
N ASP A 79 -10.98 10.70 5.43
CA ASP A 79 -10.07 11.85 5.43
C ASP A 79 -8.80 11.46 4.64
N PRO A 80 -8.51 12.08 3.48
CA PRO A 80 -7.33 11.76 2.68
C PRO A 80 -6.02 11.83 3.48
N ALA A 81 -5.91 12.74 4.44
CA ALA A 81 -4.71 12.89 5.27
C ALA A 81 -4.46 11.70 6.21
N GLN A 82 -5.45 10.82 6.39
CA GLN A 82 -5.36 9.64 7.25
C GLN A 82 -5.12 8.33 6.46
N VAL A 83 -5.09 8.40 5.13
CA VAL A 83 -4.94 7.23 4.27
C VAL A 83 -3.63 7.28 3.51
N LEU A 84 -2.86 6.21 3.57
CA LEU A 84 -1.66 6.02 2.77
C LEU A 84 -1.99 5.26 1.48
N VAL A 85 -1.79 5.89 0.33
CA VAL A 85 -1.88 5.20 -0.97
C VAL A 85 -0.56 4.52 -1.28
N ILE A 86 -0.56 3.21 -1.51
CA ILE A 86 0.64 2.42 -1.77
C ILE A 86 0.59 1.91 -3.20
N PHE A 87 1.51 2.41 -4.04
CA PHE A 87 1.69 1.89 -5.39
C PHE A 87 2.47 0.59 -5.33
N SER A 88 1.90 -0.43 -5.92
CA SER A 88 2.36 -1.80 -5.87
C SER A 88 2.17 -2.47 -7.24
N GLY A 89 2.49 -3.74 -7.34
CA GLY A 89 2.35 -4.53 -8.56
C GLY A 89 3.59 -5.34 -8.84
N GLY A 90 3.99 -5.43 -10.10
CA GLY A 90 5.29 -5.98 -10.47
C GLY A 90 6.42 -5.06 -10.03
N GLU A 91 6.83 -4.16 -10.89
CA GLU A 91 7.78 -3.09 -10.56
C GLU A 91 7.20 -1.74 -10.97
N VAL A 92 6.87 -0.92 -10.00
CA VAL A 92 6.18 0.36 -10.24
C VAL A 92 7.02 1.34 -11.07
N LEU A 93 8.35 1.29 -10.95
CA LEU A 93 9.28 2.16 -11.68
C LEU A 93 9.32 1.88 -13.20
N VAL A 94 8.71 0.78 -13.68
CA VAL A 94 8.57 0.56 -15.14
C VAL A 94 7.43 1.39 -15.75
N ARG A 95 6.58 2.01 -14.92
CA ARG A 95 5.54 2.93 -15.42
C ARG A 95 6.13 4.30 -15.74
N PRO A 96 5.96 4.79 -16.98
CA PRO A 96 6.48 6.10 -17.36
C PRO A 96 5.70 7.28 -16.75
N ASP A 97 4.51 7.02 -16.23
CA ASP A 97 3.57 8.01 -15.70
C ASP A 97 3.49 8.00 -14.16
N LEU A 98 4.40 7.26 -13.48
CA LEU A 98 4.40 7.10 -12.03
C LEU A 98 4.54 8.44 -11.28
N GLU A 99 5.43 9.32 -11.74
CA GLU A 99 5.63 10.63 -11.15
C GLU A 99 4.34 11.47 -11.17
N ARG A 100 3.65 11.46 -12.32
CA ARG A 100 2.35 12.12 -12.47
C ARG A 100 1.31 11.51 -11.53
N ALA A 101 1.29 10.20 -11.37
CA ALA A 101 0.39 9.52 -10.44
C ALA A 101 0.63 9.98 -9.00
N GLY A 102 1.87 10.02 -8.55
CA GLY A 102 2.24 10.50 -7.22
C GLY A 102 1.84 11.96 -6.98
N ALA A 103 2.12 12.84 -7.96
CA ALA A 103 1.73 14.24 -7.90
C ALA A 103 0.20 14.42 -7.79
N GLU A 104 -0.57 13.66 -8.57
CA GLU A 104 -2.04 13.72 -8.56
C GLU A 104 -2.64 13.19 -7.24
N VAL A 105 -2.07 12.15 -6.66
CA VAL A 105 -2.47 11.62 -5.35
C VAL A 105 -2.16 12.64 -4.24
N THR A 106 -0.97 13.26 -4.27
CA THR A 106 -0.58 14.32 -3.33
C THR A 106 -1.51 15.54 -3.43
N ARG A 107 -1.87 15.94 -4.65
CA ARG A 107 -2.78 17.08 -4.88
C ARG A 107 -4.18 16.85 -4.26
N ARG A 108 -4.59 15.59 -4.09
CA ARG A 108 -5.84 15.19 -3.42
C ARG A 108 -5.71 15.08 -1.90
N GLY A 109 -4.56 15.40 -1.35
CA GLY A 109 -4.31 15.38 0.09
C GLY A 109 -3.88 14.03 0.66
N TYR A 110 -3.68 13.02 -0.18
CA TYR A 110 -3.18 11.72 0.25
C TYR A 110 -1.66 11.71 0.38
N ALA A 111 -1.15 11.06 1.41
CA ALA A 111 0.22 10.57 1.41
C ALA A 111 0.32 9.33 0.52
N TRP A 112 1.47 9.12 -0.13
CA TRP A 112 1.69 7.91 -0.91
C TRP A 112 3.10 7.35 -0.73
N GLY A 113 3.24 6.07 -1.01
CA GLY A 113 4.48 5.35 -1.05
C GLY A 113 4.47 4.31 -2.16
N MET A 114 5.57 3.61 -2.35
CA MET A 114 5.66 2.55 -3.36
C MET A 114 6.43 1.34 -2.85
N VAL A 115 6.11 0.19 -3.42
CA VAL A 115 6.89 -1.04 -3.28
C VAL A 115 7.70 -1.22 -4.56
N THR A 116 9.02 -1.24 -4.45
CA THR A 116 9.92 -1.34 -5.59
C THR A 116 11.11 -2.25 -5.28
N ASN A 117 11.64 -2.90 -6.31
CA ASN A 117 12.91 -3.64 -6.23
C ASN A 117 14.14 -2.72 -6.31
N GLY A 118 13.94 -1.44 -6.58
CA GLY A 118 14.98 -0.43 -6.58
C GLY A 118 15.91 -0.38 -7.78
N LEU A 119 15.77 -1.29 -8.75
CA LEU A 119 16.68 -1.32 -9.92
C LEU A 119 16.55 -0.09 -10.84
N GLY A 120 15.39 0.57 -10.80
CA GLY A 120 15.14 1.78 -11.59
C GLY A 120 15.46 3.08 -10.83
N LEU A 121 15.92 3.02 -9.58
CA LEU A 121 16.32 4.20 -8.83
C LEU A 121 17.70 4.66 -9.31
N THR A 122 17.78 5.90 -9.77
CA THR A 122 19.04 6.60 -10.09
C THR A 122 19.29 7.67 -9.06
N GLU A 123 20.58 7.93 -8.75
CA GLU A 123 20.99 9.04 -7.88
C GLU A 123 20.63 10.40 -8.48
#